data_e5772d88cdc27752982a6508794cc0d3
#
_entry.id   e5772d88cdc27752982a6508794cc0d3
#
_cell.length_a   1.000
_cell.length_b   1.000
_cell.length_c   1.000
_cell.angle_alpha   90.00
_cell.angle_beta   90.00
_cell.angle_gamma   90.00
#
_symmetry.space_group_name_H-M   'P 1'
#
loop_
_entity.id
_entity.type
_entity.pdbx_description
1 polymer ?
#
loop_
_entity_poly.entity_id
_entity_poly.type
_entity_poly.pdbx_seq_one_letter_code
_entity_poly.pdbx_strand_id
1 'polypeptide(L)'
;MQKITISSNEAGQRLDKLLGKYLSNAPMSFVYKMLRKKNIKLNGKKAQGNEKLTKGDQVEVFLSDDTWQKFAGAPGAEKQLPADLARAMESSIRLSVIYEDPDILILNKPSGMLSQKAAPSDLSLNEYMIAYLLKKGDLKLAELATFRPSVCNRLDRNTSGLVTAGKSLAGLQQLSEILRDRTVKKYYLTIVDGVIKDRQKIEGYLLKNEMTNQVKILKEAKGEAKPIATEYIPLADNGQQTILKVHLITGRTHQIRAHLSSTGH
;
A
#
# COMPACT_ATOMS: atom_id res chain seq x y z
N MET A 1 -22.86 24.54 11.04
CA MET A 1 -22.14 24.52 9.74
C MET A 1 -20.69 24.13 9.98
N GLN A 2 -20.23 23.09 9.30
CA GLN A 2 -18.85 22.61 9.43
C GLN A 2 -18.06 22.97 8.16
N LYS A 3 -16.80 23.42 8.33
CA LYS A 3 -15.87 23.71 7.23
C LYS A 3 -14.69 22.76 7.32
N ILE A 4 -14.35 22.12 6.19
CA ILE A 4 -13.22 21.23 6.04
C ILE A 4 -12.29 21.82 4.99
N THR A 5 -11.06 22.12 5.36
CA THR A 5 -10.03 22.56 4.41
C THR A 5 -9.22 21.32 4.00
N ILE A 6 -9.14 21.06 2.69
CA ILE A 6 -8.48 19.89 2.16
C ILE A 6 -6.97 20.00 2.31
N SER A 7 -6.41 19.07 3.06
CA SER A 7 -4.96 18.92 3.25
C SER A 7 -4.29 18.25 2.05
N SER A 8 -2.95 18.23 2.02
CA SER A 8 -2.20 17.47 1.01
C SER A 8 -2.53 15.98 1.03
N ASN A 9 -2.80 15.41 2.22
CA ASN A 9 -3.14 13.99 2.41
C ASN A 9 -4.56 13.62 1.94
N GLU A 10 -5.42 14.61 1.77
CA GLU A 10 -6.80 14.41 1.33
C GLU A 10 -6.99 14.78 -0.15
N ALA A 11 -6.07 15.55 -0.71
CA ALA A 11 -6.08 15.92 -2.12
C ALA A 11 -6.05 14.67 -3.03
N GLY A 12 -6.70 14.76 -4.20
CA GLY A 12 -6.80 13.66 -5.15
C GLY A 12 -7.94 12.67 -4.85
N GLN A 13 -8.60 12.75 -3.68
CA GLN A 13 -9.80 11.96 -3.36
C GLN A 13 -11.04 12.55 -4.05
N ARG A 14 -12.04 11.71 -4.29
CA ARG A 14 -13.37 12.19 -4.65
C ARG A 14 -14.08 12.72 -3.41
N LEU A 15 -14.85 13.78 -3.57
CA LEU A 15 -15.58 14.43 -2.48
C LEU A 15 -16.52 13.45 -1.76
N ASP A 16 -17.27 12.61 -2.48
CA ASP A 16 -18.19 11.63 -1.86
C ASP A 16 -17.44 10.62 -0.99
N LYS A 17 -16.24 10.19 -1.41
CA LYS A 17 -15.40 9.26 -0.64
C LYS A 17 -14.84 9.92 0.62
N LEU A 18 -14.39 11.17 0.52
CA LEU A 18 -13.92 11.92 1.68
C LEU A 18 -15.06 12.14 2.69
N LEU A 19 -16.22 12.57 2.21
CA LEU A 19 -17.41 12.76 3.06
C LEU A 19 -17.83 11.48 3.80
N GLY A 20 -17.74 10.32 3.12
CA GLY A 20 -18.01 9.02 3.77
C GLY A 20 -17.01 8.68 4.89
N LYS A 21 -15.80 9.25 4.87
CA LYS A 21 -14.82 9.09 5.96
C LYS A 21 -15.11 10.05 7.13
N TYR A 22 -15.49 11.30 6.83
CA TYR A 22 -15.89 12.27 7.85
C TYR A 22 -17.20 11.89 8.52
N LEU A 23 -18.17 11.39 7.74
CA LEU A 23 -19.49 10.95 8.21
C LEU A 23 -19.54 9.42 8.29
N SER A 24 -18.55 8.80 8.94
CA SER A 24 -18.35 7.33 8.93
C SER A 24 -19.51 6.55 9.57
N ASN A 25 -20.33 7.20 10.42
CA ASN A 25 -21.51 6.60 11.03
C ASN A 25 -22.77 6.79 10.18
N ALA A 26 -22.68 7.49 9.04
CA ALA A 26 -23.79 7.68 8.12
C ALA A 26 -23.73 6.69 6.96
N PRO A 27 -24.86 6.13 6.53
CA PRO A 27 -24.91 5.37 5.29
C PRO A 27 -24.63 6.31 4.09
N MET A 28 -23.99 5.80 3.04
CA MET A 28 -23.66 6.60 1.84
C MET A 28 -24.91 7.22 1.17
N SER A 29 -26.06 6.57 1.31
CA SER A 29 -27.36 7.13 0.87
C SER A 29 -27.69 8.48 1.53
N PHE A 30 -27.30 8.66 2.80
CA PHE A 30 -27.45 9.94 3.49
C PHE A 30 -26.51 11.01 2.88
N VAL A 31 -25.25 10.68 2.61
CA VAL A 31 -24.28 11.60 1.98
C VAL A 31 -24.81 12.07 0.62
N TYR A 32 -25.27 11.15 -0.23
CA TYR A 32 -25.87 11.51 -1.54
C TYR A 32 -27.17 12.31 -1.41
N LYS A 33 -28.00 12.06 -0.35
CA LYS A 33 -29.16 12.87 -0.08
C LYS A 33 -28.78 14.32 0.27
N MET A 34 -27.70 14.51 1.07
CA MET A 34 -27.22 15.85 1.45
C MET A 34 -26.63 16.60 0.24
N LEU A 35 -25.90 15.94 -0.63
CA LEU A 35 -25.42 16.50 -1.91
C LEU A 35 -26.59 16.98 -2.78
N ARG A 36 -27.63 16.14 -2.96
CA ARG A 36 -28.83 16.50 -3.74
C ARG A 36 -29.57 17.70 -3.16
N LYS A 37 -29.69 17.76 -1.82
CA LYS A 37 -30.34 18.87 -1.09
C LYS A 37 -29.52 20.16 -1.06
N LYS A 38 -28.34 20.20 -1.69
CA LYS A 38 -27.41 21.34 -1.70
C LYS A 38 -26.86 21.71 -0.30
N ASN A 39 -26.92 20.75 0.63
CA ASN A 39 -26.37 20.93 1.98
C ASN A 39 -24.85 20.75 2.04
N ILE A 40 -24.22 20.47 0.90
CA ILE A 40 -22.78 20.35 0.78
C ILE A 40 -22.32 21.22 -0.38
N LYS A 41 -21.34 22.09 -0.10
CA LYS A 41 -20.72 22.96 -1.10
C LYS A 41 -19.22 22.69 -1.17
N LEU A 42 -18.67 22.86 -2.36
CA LEU A 42 -17.24 22.87 -2.61
C LEU A 42 -16.86 24.25 -3.14
N ASN A 43 -15.96 24.95 -2.44
CA ASN A 43 -15.54 26.32 -2.76
C ASN A 43 -16.74 27.27 -3.00
N GLY A 44 -17.74 27.21 -2.10
CA GLY A 44 -18.96 28.03 -2.16
C GLY A 44 -19.99 27.58 -3.20
N LYS A 45 -19.68 26.63 -4.11
CA LYS A 45 -20.56 26.13 -5.15
C LYS A 45 -21.23 24.81 -4.74
N LYS A 46 -22.41 24.53 -5.29
CA LYS A 46 -23.09 23.25 -5.08
C LYS A 46 -22.18 22.10 -5.50
N ALA A 47 -21.97 21.13 -4.61
CA ALA A 47 -21.20 19.94 -4.89
C ALA A 47 -22.09 18.80 -5.46
N GLN A 48 -21.49 17.95 -6.32
CA GLN A 48 -22.12 16.76 -6.88
C GLN A 48 -21.63 15.46 -6.23
N GLY A 49 -20.42 15.49 -5.63
CA GLY A 49 -19.79 14.37 -4.93
C GLY A 49 -18.71 13.63 -5.74
N ASN A 50 -18.69 13.79 -7.06
CA ASN A 50 -17.70 13.16 -7.93
C ASN A 50 -16.46 14.05 -8.20
N GLU A 51 -16.45 15.26 -7.67
CA GLU A 51 -15.34 16.19 -7.80
C GLU A 51 -14.06 15.60 -7.20
N LYS A 52 -12.96 15.73 -7.93
CA LYS A 52 -11.63 15.40 -7.45
C LYS A 52 -11.08 16.60 -6.68
N LEU A 53 -10.84 16.42 -5.38
CA LEU A 53 -10.41 17.48 -4.48
C LEU A 53 -8.96 17.85 -4.71
N THR A 54 -8.65 19.14 -4.53
CA THR A 54 -7.31 19.68 -4.55
C THR A 54 -6.94 20.26 -3.18
N LYS A 55 -5.64 20.36 -2.90
CA LYS A 55 -5.16 21.00 -1.66
C LYS A 55 -5.67 22.42 -1.56
N GLY A 56 -6.23 22.78 -0.41
CA GLY A 56 -6.77 24.12 -0.15
C GLY A 56 -8.26 24.25 -0.48
N ASP A 57 -8.88 23.29 -1.15
CA ASP A 57 -10.31 23.28 -1.37
C ASP A 57 -11.07 23.39 -0.03
N GLN A 58 -12.19 24.11 -0.06
CA GLN A 58 -13.06 24.32 1.08
C GLN A 58 -14.35 23.53 0.90
N VAL A 59 -14.58 22.53 1.75
CA VAL A 59 -15.83 21.78 1.80
C VAL A 59 -16.68 22.32 2.95
N GLU A 60 -17.86 22.84 2.62
CA GLU A 60 -18.83 23.36 3.58
C GLU A 60 -19.99 22.38 3.72
N VAL A 61 -20.24 21.91 4.94
CA VAL A 61 -21.31 20.94 5.25
C VAL A 61 -22.36 21.62 6.15
N PHE A 62 -23.56 21.80 5.61
CA PHE A 62 -24.68 22.44 6.27
C PHE A 62 -25.57 21.38 6.93
N LEU A 63 -25.16 20.93 8.12
CA LEU A 63 -25.91 20.03 8.98
C LEU A 63 -26.12 20.73 10.35
N SER A 64 -27.19 20.34 11.07
CA SER A 64 -27.29 20.68 12.48
C SER A 64 -26.18 20.03 13.29
N ASP A 65 -25.81 20.62 14.42
CA ASP A 65 -24.73 20.09 15.26
C ASP A 65 -25.05 18.68 15.77
N ASP A 66 -26.34 18.42 16.14
CA ASP A 66 -26.80 17.09 16.54
C ASP A 66 -26.62 16.05 15.41
N THR A 67 -26.97 16.43 14.17
CA THR A 67 -26.82 15.55 13.00
C THR A 67 -25.35 15.30 12.70
N TRP A 68 -24.54 16.34 12.82
CA TRP A 68 -23.08 16.20 12.64
C TRP A 68 -22.50 15.26 13.69
N GLN A 69 -22.77 15.48 14.98
CA GLN A 69 -22.29 14.63 16.07
C GLN A 69 -22.73 13.18 15.93
N LYS A 70 -23.98 12.96 15.50
CA LYS A 70 -24.53 11.62 15.26
C LYS A 70 -23.80 10.86 14.16
N PHE A 71 -23.46 11.55 13.07
CA PHE A 71 -22.93 10.92 11.85
C PHE A 71 -21.43 11.13 11.65
N ALA A 72 -20.85 12.16 12.23
CA ALA A 72 -19.42 12.32 12.22
C ALA A 72 -18.77 11.19 13.03
N GLY A 73 -17.98 10.41 12.39
CA GLY A 73 -17.02 9.57 13.11
C GLY A 73 -16.00 10.48 13.72
N ALA A 74 -16.14 10.78 15.02
CA ALA A 74 -15.30 11.68 15.81
C ALA A 74 -14.05 12.30 15.09
N PRO A 75 -14.18 13.22 14.13
CA PRO A 75 -13.06 14.02 13.68
C PRO A 75 -12.91 15.11 14.74
N GLY A 76 -11.90 15.00 15.57
CA GLY A 76 -11.62 15.94 16.65
C GLY A 76 -11.73 15.39 18.07
N ALA A 77 -12.35 14.24 18.32
CA ALA A 77 -12.04 13.50 19.54
C ALA A 77 -10.56 13.06 19.43
N GLU A 78 -9.79 13.27 20.46
CA GLU A 78 -8.45 12.67 20.58
C GLU A 78 -8.61 11.18 20.37
N LYS A 79 -8.43 10.75 19.09
CA LYS A 79 -8.47 9.33 18.77
C LYS A 79 -7.31 8.72 19.53
N GLN A 80 -7.61 7.84 20.46
CA GLN A 80 -6.59 7.05 21.12
C GLN A 80 -5.72 6.42 20.03
N LEU A 81 -4.41 6.52 20.21
CA LEU A 81 -3.45 5.90 19.31
C LEU A 81 -3.77 4.41 19.20
N PRO A 82 -4.02 3.87 17.99
CA PRO A 82 -4.30 2.45 17.82
C PRO A 82 -3.21 1.59 18.49
N ALA A 83 -3.60 0.53 19.18
CA ALA A 83 -2.69 -0.29 19.97
C ALA A 83 -1.52 -0.87 19.14
N ASP A 84 -1.73 -1.17 17.87
CA ASP A 84 -0.69 -1.61 16.95
C ASP A 84 0.33 -0.49 16.67
N LEU A 85 -0.12 0.73 16.48
CA LEU A 85 0.76 1.89 16.27
C LEU A 85 1.48 2.26 17.56
N ALA A 86 0.82 2.18 18.73
CA ALA A 86 1.49 2.38 20.03
C ALA A 86 2.65 1.38 20.19
N ARG A 87 2.41 0.09 19.96
CA ARG A 87 3.45 -0.96 19.99
C ARG A 87 4.58 -0.70 18.98
N ALA A 88 4.22 -0.26 17.76
CA ALA A 88 5.24 0.08 16.76
C ALA A 88 6.07 1.30 17.17
N MET A 89 5.47 2.28 17.84
CA MET A 89 6.18 3.45 18.37
C MET A 89 7.10 3.11 19.55
N GLU A 90 6.71 2.18 20.40
CA GLU A 90 7.53 1.71 21.55
C GLU A 90 8.67 0.79 21.11
N SER A 91 8.58 0.22 19.92
CA SER A 91 9.60 -0.69 19.41
C SER A 91 10.94 -0.01 19.20
N SER A 92 12.02 -0.75 19.47
CA SER A 92 13.40 -0.35 19.18
C SER A 92 13.79 -0.46 17.70
N ILE A 93 12.90 -0.98 16.85
CA ILE A 93 13.15 -1.14 15.41
C ILE A 93 13.32 0.23 14.77
N ARG A 94 14.50 0.42 14.14
CA ARG A 94 14.78 1.60 13.31
C ARG A 94 14.59 1.24 11.84
N LEU A 95 13.78 2.06 11.14
CA LEU A 95 13.62 1.91 9.72
C LEU A 95 14.85 2.42 8.97
N SER A 96 15.31 1.65 8.01
CA SER A 96 16.34 2.08 7.07
C SER A 96 15.67 2.83 5.91
N VAL A 97 15.65 4.15 5.99
CA VAL A 97 15.11 5.05 4.96
C VAL A 97 16.18 5.24 3.89
N ILE A 98 15.85 4.90 2.63
CA ILE A 98 16.74 5.05 1.47
C ILE A 98 16.46 6.36 0.72
N TYR A 99 15.18 6.73 0.63
CA TYR A 99 14.74 7.97 0.02
C TYR A 99 13.44 8.44 0.68
N GLU A 100 13.31 9.74 0.83
CA GLU A 100 12.10 10.35 1.37
C GLU A 100 11.91 11.76 0.77
N ASP A 101 10.68 12.04 0.36
CA ASP A 101 10.20 13.36 0.02
C ASP A 101 8.80 13.62 0.64
N PRO A 102 8.10 14.72 0.33
CA PRO A 102 6.77 14.96 0.88
C PRO A 102 5.72 13.90 0.52
N ASP A 103 5.85 13.21 -0.61
CA ASP A 103 4.83 12.33 -1.17
C ASP A 103 5.17 10.85 -1.07
N ILE A 104 6.47 10.49 -1.13
CA ILE A 104 6.89 9.10 -1.17
C ILE A 104 7.99 8.78 -0.15
N LEU A 105 8.10 7.49 0.17
CA LEU A 105 9.11 6.93 1.04
C LEU A 105 9.62 5.61 0.46
N ILE A 106 10.94 5.44 0.39
CA ILE A 106 11.57 4.17 0.01
C ILE A 106 12.33 3.63 1.21
N LEU A 107 11.99 2.42 1.62
CA LEU A 107 12.52 1.76 2.79
C LEU A 107 13.30 0.51 2.39
N ASN A 108 14.41 0.23 3.07
CA ASN A 108 15.07 -1.06 3.01
C ASN A 108 14.47 -1.98 4.11
N LYS A 109 13.56 -2.87 3.71
CA LYS A 109 12.94 -3.81 4.63
C LYS A 109 13.95 -4.88 5.06
N PRO A 110 14.16 -5.13 6.35
CA PRO A 110 15.00 -6.24 6.79
C PRO A 110 14.33 -7.59 6.54
N SER A 111 15.12 -8.65 6.50
CA SER A 111 14.63 -10.03 6.56
C SER A 111 13.91 -10.29 7.89
N GLY A 112 12.93 -11.17 7.92
CA GLY A 112 12.11 -11.49 9.09
C GLY A 112 10.91 -10.58 9.32
N MET A 113 10.88 -9.38 8.71
CA MET A 113 9.78 -8.41 8.84
C MET A 113 8.70 -8.64 7.77
N LEU A 114 7.43 -8.56 8.15
CA LEU A 114 6.30 -8.51 7.21
C LEU A 114 6.22 -7.16 6.50
N SER A 115 5.88 -7.13 5.22
CA SER A 115 5.57 -5.87 4.51
C SER A 115 4.22 -5.30 4.94
N GLN A 116 3.23 -6.17 5.11
CA GLN A 116 1.88 -5.87 5.61
C GLN A 116 1.45 -6.98 6.57
N LYS A 117 0.53 -6.69 7.46
CA LYS A 117 -0.01 -7.66 8.41
C LYS A 117 -0.59 -8.88 7.70
N ALA A 118 -0.34 -10.06 8.25
CA ALA A 118 -1.02 -11.30 7.90
C ALA A 118 -2.18 -11.58 8.87
N ALA A 119 -2.01 -11.22 10.16
CA ALA A 119 -3.04 -11.29 11.19
C ALA A 119 -3.22 -9.93 11.88
N PRO A 120 -4.38 -9.64 12.49
CA PRO A 120 -4.65 -8.36 13.16
C PRO A 120 -3.62 -8.00 14.25
N SER A 121 -3.06 -9.00 14.93
CA SER A 121 -2.05 -8.83 15.99
C SER A 121 -0.64 -8.54 15.49
N ASP A 122 -0.37 -8.74 14.20
CA ASP A 122 0.96 -8.55 13.65
C ASP A 122 1.37 -7.07 13.65
N LEU A 123 2.69 -6.85 13.72
CA LEU A 123 3.33 -5.61 13.30
C LEU A 123 4.07 -5.85 11.99
N SER A 124 3.98 -4.90 11.09
CA SER A 124 4.62 -4.98 9.78
C SER A 124 5.34 -3.67 9.44
N LEU A 125 6.07 -3.67 8.34
CA LEU A 125 6.73 -2.45 7.83
C LEU A 125 5.74 -1.28 7.73
N ASN A 126 4.48 -1.55 7.42
CA ASN A 126 3.44 -0.53 7.29
C ASN A 126 3.17 0.19 8.63
N GLU A 127 3.03 -0.55 9.74
CA GLU A 127 2.83 0.03 11.07
C GLU A 127 4.07 0.78 11.55
N TYR A 128 5.25 0.23 11.35
CA TYR A 128 6.52 0.90 11.69
C TYR A 128 6.71 2.20 10.89
N MET A 129 6.35 2.22 9.60
CA MET A 129 6.39 3.41 8.76
C MET A 129 5.44 4.50 9.27
N ILE A 130 4.19 4.14 9.60
CA ILE A 130 3.21 5.09 10.14
C ILE A 130 3.72 5.64 11.47
N ALA A 131 4.24 4.78 12.36
CA ALA A 131 4.84 5.20 13.63
C ALA A 131 6.02 6.16 13.42
N TYR A 132 6.87 5.90 12.44
CA TYR A 132 7.97 6.79 12.05
C TYR A 132 7.47 8.17 11.63
N LEU A 133 6.46 8.23 10.75
CA LEU A 133 5.89 9.50 10.26
C LEU A 133 5.21 10.29 11.38
N LEU A 134 4.52 9.61 12.31
CA LEU A 134 3.92 10.24 13.49
C LEU A 134 4.99 10.81 14.42
N LYS A 135 6.07 10.05 14.72
CA LYS A 135 7.18 10.52 15.55
C LYS A 135 7.92 11.70 14.93
N LYS A 136 8.07 11.71 13.61
CA LYS A 136 8.74 12.79 12.87
C LYS A 136 7.89 14.05 12.79
N GLY A 137 6.57 13.94 12.99
CA GLY A 137 5.61 15.04 12.82
C GLY A 137 5.14 15.27 11.38
N ASP A 138 5.53 14.41 10.45
CA ASP A 138 5.10 14.46 9.04
C ASP A 138 3.63 13.98 8.87
N LEU A 139 3.09 13.29 9.86
CA LEU A 139 1.73 12.78 9.89
C LEU A 139 1.11 13.07 11.26
N LYS A 140 -0.13 13.53 11.26
CA LYS A 140 -0.92 13.72 12.48
C LYS A 140 -1.89 12.55 12.66
N LEU A 141 -2.13 12.16 13.92
CA LEU A 141 -3.04 11.04 14.22
C LEU A 141 -4.45 11.25 13.64
N ALA A 142 -4.95 12.47 13.67
CA ALA A 142 -6.26 12.83 13.09
C ALA A 142 -6.34 12.57 11.58
N GLU A 143 -5.24 12.71 10.84
CA GLU A 143 -5.19 12.52 9.38
C GLU A 143 -5.37 11.05 8.99
N LEU A 144 -5.04 10.09 9.88
CA LEU A 144 -5.27 8.66 9.65
C LEU A 144 -6.76 8.30 9.45
N ALA A 145 -7.66 9.18 9.82
CA ALA A 145 -9.10 9.00 9.58
C ALA A 145 -9.46 9.13 8.09
N THR A 146 -8.76 10.00 7.36
CA THR A 146 -9.06 10.34 5.98
C THR A 146 -8.09 9.75 4.98
N PHE A 147 -6.81 9.61 5.39
CA PHE A 147 -5.77 8.95 4.59
C PHE A 147 -4.80 8.19 5.51
N ARG A 148 -4.50 6.94 5.16
CA ARG A 148 -3.50 6.13 5.84
C ARG A 148 -2.36 5.84 4.87
N PRO A 149 -1.13 6.34 5.14
CA PRO A 149 0.06 5.98 4.37
C PRO A 149 0.21 4.46 4.26
N SER A 150 0.66 3.97 3.11
CA SER A 150 0.76 2.54 2.88
C SER A 150 1.90 2.19 1.93
N VAL A 151 2.44 0.97 2.11
CA VAL A 151 3.40 0.39 1.16
C VAL A 151 2.72 0.06 -0.17
N CYS A 152 3.43 0.30 -1.28
CA CYS A 152 2.93 0.09 -2.65
C CYS A 152 3.33 -1.26 -3.23
N ASN A 153 4.45 -1.85 -2.74
CA ASN A 153 4.87 -3.20 -3.10
C ASN A 153 5.11 -4.03 -1.84
N ARG A 154 5.19 -5.34 -2.03
CA ARG A 154 5.42 -6.29 -0.93
C ARG A 154 6.63 -7.14 -1.26
N LEU A 155 7.40 -7.45 -0.23
CA LEU A 155 8.40 -8.51 -0.20
C LEU A 155 7.94 -9.59 0.78
N ASP A 156 8.34 -10.81 0.55
CA ASP A 156 8.11 -11.92 1.48
C ASP A 156 8.76 -11.59 2.85
N ARG A 157 8.31 -12.26 3.91
CA ARG A 157 8.83 -12.04 5.28
C ARG A 157 10.36 -12.09 5.31
N ASN A 158 10.95 -13.13 4.73
CA ASN A 158 12.39 -13.40 4.75
C ASN A 158 13.17 -12.75 3.59
N THR A 159 12.49 -11.98 2.73
CA THR A 159 13.13 -11.20 1.68
C THR A 159 13.44 -9.79 2.19
N SER A 160 14.69 -9.39 2.15
CA SER A 160 15.12 -8.00 2.39
C SER A 160 15.11 -7.20 1.10
N GLY A 161 15.14 -5.86 1.21
CA GLY A 161 15.27 -4.96 0.07
C GLY A 161 14.24 -3.84 0.02
N LEU A 162 14.13 -3.21 -1.15
CA LEU A 162 13.39 -1.96 -1.31
C LEU A 162 11.88 -2.15 -1.31
N VAL A 163 11.22 -1.42 -0.43
CA VAL A 163 9.77 -1.27 -0.39
C VAL A 163 9.44 0.21 -0.54
N THR A 164 8.60 0.52 -1.52
CA THR A 164 8.10 1.87 -1.79
C THR A 164 6.79 2.09 -1.05
N ALA A 165 6.55 3.29 -0.58
CA ALA A 165 5.35 3.67 0.14
C ALA A 165 4.89 5.07 -0.23
N GLY A 166 3.58 5.30 -0.24
CA GLY A 166 3.00 6.64 -0.38
C GLY A 166 2.79 7.27 0.99
N LYS A 167 3.39 8.44 1.21
CA LYS A 167 3.16 9.32 2.36
C LYS A 167 1.91 10.15 2.17
N SER A 168 1.62 10.56 0.93
CA SER A 168 0.39 11.22 0.50
C SER A 168 -0.44 10.32 -0.41
N LEU A 169 -1.72 10.67 -0.60
CA LEU A 169 -2.57 9.96 -1.55
C LEU A 169 -2.03 10.05 -2.98
N ALA A 170 -1.51 11.22 -3.37
CA ALA A 170 -0.91 11.42 -4.68
C ALA A 170 0.30 10.50 -4.91
N GLY A 171 1.23 10.45 -3.95
CA GLY A 171 2.38 9.55 -4.00
C GLY A 171 1.97 8.08 -4.03
N LEU A 172 0.98 7.69 -3.20
CA LEU A 172 0.45 6.33 -3.19
C LEU A 172 -0.16 5.93 -4.55
N GLN A 173 -0.94 6.81 -5.16
CA GLN A 173 -1.56 6.57 -6.46
C GLN A 173 -0.51 6.46 -7.57
N GLN A 174 0.44 7.40 -7.62
CA GLN A 174 1.50 7.41 -8.63
C GLN A 174 2.40 6.18 -8.54
N LEU A 175 2.87 5.81 -7.35
CA LEU A 175 3.68 4.61 -7.16
C LEU A 175 2.90 3.33 -7.51
N SER A 176 1.62 3.26 -7.12
CA SER A 176 0.77 2.12 -7.43
C SER A 176 0.54 1.97 -8.93
N GLU A 177 0.40 3.08 -9.67
CA GLU A 177 0.26 3.10 -11.12
C GLU A 177 1.53 2.62 -11.81
N ILE A 178 2.69 3.18 -11.47
CA ILE A 178 4.00 2.80 -12.00
C ILE A 178 4.27 1.29 -11.80
N LEU A 179 3.94 0.77 -10.60
CA LEU A 179 4.13 -0.64 -10.28
C LEU A 179 3.14 -1.55 -11.01
N ARG A 180 1.87 -1.12 -11.16
CA ARG A 180 0.82 -1.84 -11.90
C ARG A 180 1.16 -1.92 -13.39
N ASP A 181 1.55 -0.81 -13.97
CA ASP A 181 1.82 -0.68 -15.40
C ASP A 181 3.23 -1.20 -15.76
N ARG A 182 4.00 -1.62 -14.74
CA ARG A 182 5.33 -2.23 -14.88
C ARG A 182 6.33 -1.35 -15.61
N THR A 183 6.20 -0.04 -15.50
CA THR A 183 7.15 0.91 -16.08
C THR A 183 8.49 0.90 -15.35
N VAL A 184 8.51 0.42 -14.09
CA VAL A 184 9.73 0.22 -13.29
C VAL A 184 10.11 -1.25 -13.29
N LYS A 185 11.35 -1.55 -13.67
CA LYS A 185 11.93 -2.88 -13.62
C LYS A 185 12.30 -3.24 -12.18
N LYS A 186 11.95 -4.47 -11.75
CA LYS A 186 12.25 -4.99 -10.42
C LYS A 186 13.31 -6.07 -10.50
N TYR A 187 14.41 -5.88 -9.78
CA TYR A 187 15.50 -6.83 -9.72
C TYR A 187 15.70 -7.36 -8.32
N TYR A 188 16.05 -8.64 -8.24
CA TYR A 188 16.38 -9.33 -7.00
C TYR A 188 17.74 -10.00 -7.14
N LEU A 189 18.41 -10.22 -6.02
CA LEU A 189 19.54 -11.12 -5.93
C LEU A 189 19.11 -12.36 -5.16
N THR A 190 19.51 -13.54 -5.62
CA THR A 190 19.28 -14.79 -4.91
C THR A 190 20.44 -15.74 -5.15
N ILE A 191 20.65 -16.64 -4.21
CA ILE A 191 21.54 -17.77 -4.34
C ILE A 191 20.68 -19.01 -4.50
N VAL A 192 21.06 -19.88 -5.44
CA VAL A 192 20.37 -21.15 -5.71
C VAL A 192 21.37 -22.29 -5.69
N ASP A 193 20.90 -23.48 -5.36
CA ASP A 193 21.69 -24.70 -5.50
C ASP A 193 21.77 -25.09 -6.99
N GLY A 194 22.90 -25.66 -7.38
CA GLY A 194 23.22 -26.02 -8.76
C GLY A 194 23.88 -24.87 -9.55
N VAL A 195 24.42 -25.23 -10.68
CA VAL A 195 25.15 -24.34 -11.58
C VAL A 195 24.27 -23.96 -12.77
N ILE A 196 23.93 -22.66 -12.85
CA ILE A 196 23.24 -22.06 -13.99
C ILE A 196 24.25 -21.23 -14.78
N LYS A 197 24.48 -21.58 -16.02
CA LYS A 197 25.51 -20.92 -16.89
C LYS A 197 24.86 -19.82 -17.75
N ASP A 198 23.65 -20.04 -18.21
CA ASP A 198 23.04 -19.21 -19.24
C ASP A 198 21.92 -18.34 -18.69
N ARG A 199 21.78 -17.16 -19.30
CA ARG A 199 20.61 -16.31 -19.08
C ARG A 199 19.36 -17.03 -19.60
N GLN A 200 18.31 -17.07 -18.77
CA GLN A 200 17.06 -17.73 -19.09
C GLN A 200 15.87 -16.84 -18.78
N LYS A 201 14.85 -16.90 -19.63
CA LYS A 201 13.53 -16.36 -19.37
C LYS A 201 12.55 -17.52 -19.24
N ILE A 202 11.90 -17.61 -18.10
CA ILE A 202 10.89 -18.62 -17.82
C ILE A 202 9.51 -17.97 -17.80
N GLU A 203 8.59 -18.57 -18.52
CA GLU A 203 7.19 -18.16 -18.59
C GLU A 203 6.29 -19.34 -18.22
N GLY A 204 5.08 -19.05 -17.78
CA GLY A 204 4.12 -20.07 -17.39
C GLY A 204 2.91 -19.44 -16.67
N TYR A 205 2.24 -20.25 -15.90
CA TYR A 205 1.08 -19.85 -15.13
C TYR A 205 1.25 -20.25 -13.68
N LEU A 206 0.89 -19.37 -12.75
CA LEU A 206 0.94 -19.62 -11.32
C LEU A 206 -0.46 -19.77 -10.78
N LEU A 207 -0.75 -20.94 -10.22
CA LEU A 207 -1.95 -21.23 -9.47
C LEU A 207 -1.63 -21.14 -7.97
N LYS A 208 -2.37 -20.34 -7.23
CA LYS A 208 -2.25 -20.20 -5.78
C LYS A 208 -3.38 -20.95 -5.10
N ASN A 209 -3.06 -21.75 -4.10
CA ASN A 209 -4.04 -22.28 -3.16
C ASN A 209 -4.20 -21.26 -2.01
N GLU A 210 -5.36 -20.63 -1.93
CA GLU A 210 -5.62 -19.58 -0.94
C GLU A 210 -5.67 -20.12 0.50
N MET A 211 -6.04 -21.40 0.70
CA MET A 211 -6.11 -22.02 2.03
C MET A 211 -4.73 -22.34 2.60
N THR A 212 -3.81 -22.85 1.74
CA THR A 212 -2.48 -23.29 2.19
C THR A 212 -1.38 -22.28 1.89
N ASN A 213 -1.68 -21.19 1.16
CA ASN A 213 -0.72 -20.22 0.61
C ASN A 213 0.37 -20.86 -0.28
N GLN A 214 0.18 -22.11 -0.71
CA GLN A 214 1.08 -22.78 -1.63
C GLN A 214 0.82 -22.32 -3.07
N VAL A 215 1.87 -22.31 -3.87
CA VAL A 215 1.81 -21.97 -5.30
C VAL A 215 2.33 -23.12 -6.14
N LYS A 216 1.72 -23.33 -7.31
CA LYS A 216 2.11 -24.33 -8.29
C LYS A 216 2.30 -23.68 -9.66
N ILE A 217 3.38 -24.05 -10.34
CA ILE A 217 3.64 -23.63 -11.72
C ILE A 217 2.96 -24.59 -12.69
N LEU A 218 2.28 -24.04 -13.68
CA LEU A 218 1.61 -24.76 -14.76
C LEU A 218 2.16 -24.25 -16.10
N LYS A 219 2.27 -25.15 -17.07
CA LYS A 219 2.68 -24.81 -18.46
C LYS A 219 1.56 -24.11 -19.23
N GLU A 220 0.32 -24.45 -18.91
CA GLU A 220 -0.87 -23.95 -19.58
C GLU A 220 -1.83 -23.26 -18.60
N ALA A 221 -2.66 -22.36 -19.11
CA ALA A 221 -3.70 -21.70 -18.34
C ALA A 221 -4.73 -22.73 -17.84
N LYS A 222 -4.95 -22.81 -16.53
CA LYS A 222 -5.99 -23.68 -15.95
C LYS A 222 -6.66 -22.97 -14.76
N GLY A 223 -7.97 -22.86 -14.82
CA GLY A 223 -8.76 -22.20 -13.77
C GLY A 223 -8.31 -20.76 -13.54
N GLU A 224 -8.04 -20.41 -12.29
CA GLU A 224 -7.61 -19.07 -11.86
C GLU A 224 -6.09 -18.83 -11.98
N ALA A 225 -5.35 -19.72 -12.64
CA ALA A 225 -3.92 -19.57 -12.81
C ALA A 225 -3.59 -18.29 -13.60
N LYS A 226 -2.64 -17.51 -13.08
CA LYS A 226 -2.26 -16.21 -13.63
C LYS A 226 -0.94 -16.30 -14.38
N PRO A 227 -0.79 -15.64 -15.55
CA PRO A 227 0.46 -15.64 -16.28
C PRO A 227 1.59 -15.03 -15.47
N ILE A 228 2.76 -15.65 -15.56
CA ILE A 228 4.00 -15.24 -14.90
C ILE A 228 5.16 -15.27 -15.87
N ALA A 229 6.11 -14.34 -15.68
CA ALA A 229 7.37 -14.27 -16.42
C ALA A 229 8.49 -13.79 -15.49
N THR A 230 9.62 -14.48 -15.53
CA THR A 230 10.82 -14.19 -14.73
C THR A 230 12.04 -14.42 -15.60
N GLU A 231 13.04 -13.54 -15.52
CA GLU A 231 14.29 -13.68 -16.22
C GLU A 231 15.42 -13.84 -15.21
N TYR A 232 16.29 -14.81 -15.43
CA TYR A 232 17.46 -15.09 -14.61
C TYR A 232 18.73 -14.78 -15.37
N ILE A 233 19.65 -14.10 -14.70
CA ILE A 233 20.96 -13.73 -15.22
C ILE A 233 21.98 -14.24 -14.19
N PRO A 234 22.74 -15.29 -14.51
CA PRO A 234 23.80 -15.76 -13.62
C PRO A 234 24.89 -14.70 -13.52
N LEU A 235 25.36 -14.44 -12.31
CA LEU A 235 26.42 -13.48 -12.03
C LEU A 235 27.73 -14.16 -11.68
N ALA A 236 27.67 -15.22 -10.87
CA ALA A 236 28.82 -16.01 -10.46
C ALA A 236 28.33 -17.37 -9.94
N ASP A 237 29.21 -18.38 -9.99
CA ASP A 237 29.02 -19.69 -9.36
C ASP A 237 30.28 -20.18 -8.65
N ASN A 238 30.14 -21.13 -7.75
CA ASN A 238 31.22 -21.80 -7.04
C ASN A 238 31.31 -23.30 -7.39
N GLY A 239 30.65 -23.74 -8.46
CA GLY A 239 30.53 -25.13 -8.86
C GLY A 239 29.40 -25.92 -8.18
N GLN A 240 28.79 -25.40 -7.12
CA GLN A 240 27.66 -26.00 -6.37
C GLN A 240 26.47 -25.09 -6.33
N GLN A 241 26.68 -23.78 -6.25
CA GLN A 241 25.64 -22.77 -6.12
C GLN A 241 25.87 -21.64 -7.13
N THR A 242 24.80 -20.96 -7.52
CA THR A 242 24.84 -19.81 -8.43
C THR A 242 24.20 -18.58 -7.78
N ILE A 243 24.88 -17.45 -7.90
CA ILE A 243 24.28 -16.14 -7.61
C ILE A 243 23.57 -15.65 -8.86
N LEU A 244 22.28 -15.37 -8.73
CA LEU A 244 21.43 -14.89 -9.83
C LEU A 244 20.98 -13.46 -9.59
N LYS A 245 21.03 -12.64 -10.64
CA LYS A 245 20.22 -11.43 -10.76
C LYS A 245 18.91 -11.79 -11.44
N VAL A 246 17.81 -11.57 -10.76
CA VAL A 246 16.47 -11.96 -11.23
C VAL A 246 15.69 -10.71 -11.60
N HIS A 247 15.25 -10.62 -12.87
CA HIS A 247 14.29 -9.61 -13.32
C HIS A 247 12.87 -10.16 -13.14
N LEU A 248 12.13 -9.59 -12.19
CA LEU A 248 10.77 -9.97 -11.92
C LEU A 248 9.81 -9.20 -12.84
N ILE A 249 9.50 -9.77 -14.00
CA ILE A 249 8.63 -9.15 -15.02
C ILE A 249 7.17 -9.10 -14.54
N THR A 250 6.67 -10.19 -13.98
CA THR A 250 5.40 -10.23 -13.25
C THR A 250 5.67 -10.40 -11.75
N GLY A 251 4.75 -9.98 -10.89
CA GLY A 251 4.96 -10.03 -9.43
C GLY A 251 3.82 -10.77 -8.74
N ARG A 252 3.88 -12.12 -8.71
CA ARG A 252 2.94 -12.95 -7.97
C ARG A 252 3.59 -13.46 -6.69
N THR A 253 2.76 -13.86 -5.73
CA THR A 253 3.22 -14.44 -4.46
C THR A 253 4.20 -15.58 -4.71
N HIS A 254 5.36 -15.55 -4.05
CA HIS A 254 6.42 -16.57 -4.12
C HIS A 254 6.90 -16.90 -5.54
N GLN A 255 6.68 -16.04 -6.54
CA GLN A 255 6.91 -16.35 -7.95
C GLN A 255 8.35 -16.77 -8.25
N ILE A 256 9.36 -16.04 -7.75
CA ILE A 256 10.79 -16.37 -7.99
C ILE A 256 11.09 -17.75 -7.40
N ARG A 257 10.68 -18.00 -6.17
CA ARG A 257 10.89 -19.28 -5.47
C ARG A 257 10.24 -20.45 -6.20
N ALA A 258 8.98 -20.27 -6.62
CA ALA A 258 8.26 -21.33 -7.34
C ALA A 258 8.85 -21.61 -8.73
N HIS A 259 9.29 -20.58 -9.45
CA HIS A 259 9.94 -20.76 -10.75
C HIS A 259 11.28 -21.50 -10.61
N LEU A 260 12.15 -21.06 -9.71
CA LEU A 260 13.47 -21.70 -9.49
C LEU A 260 13.29 -23.15 -9.05
N SER A 261 12.41 -23.41 -8.08
CA SER A 261 12.09 -24.78 -7.67
C SER A 261 11.55 -25.66 -8.81
N SER A 262 10.77 -25.07 -9.75
CA SER A 262 10.23 -25.83 -10.89
C SER A 262 11.31 -26.21 -11.93
N THR A 263 12.49 -25.60 -11.86
CA THR A 263 13.65 -25.89 -12.71
C THR A 263 14.76 -26.66 -11.99
N GLY A 264 14.52 -27.09 -10.75
CA GLY A 264 15.46 -27.91 -9.98
C GLY A 264 16.49 -27.12 -9.16
N HIS A 265 16.20 -25.86 -8.89
CA HIS A 265 17.08 -24.95 -8.15
C HIS A 265 16.45 -24.39 -6.89
#